data_d20e8c82b7afab7ac2d6a6dc778c562c
#
_entry.id   d20e8c82b7afab7ac2d6a6dc778c562c
#
_cell.length_a   1.000
_cell.length_b   1.000
_cell.length_c   1.000
_cell.angle_alpha   90.00
_cell.angle_beta   90.00
_cell.angle_gamma   90.00
#
_symmetry.space_group_name_H-M   'P 1'
#
loop_
_entity.id
_entity.type
_entity.pdbx_description
1 polymer ?
#
loop_
_entity_poly.entity_id
_entity_poly.type
_entity_poly.pdbx_seq_one_letter_code
_entity_poly.pdbx_strand_id
1 'polypeptide(L)'
;MNYKILIVEDDDVIAKQIKLHIEKWGFEVFIDGNLSSPLGEFTTVKPDLVLLDVNLPFYNGFFRCSKIREISKVPVIFISSQSDSMNQVLAMNMGGDDFITKPFSFEILTAKVNAILRRTYDFAQSSSVIEIAGGAFLPQESVFVFNSERIELTKNENRILAALLENKSTIVSRNRLMEKLWDDDCFVDENTLNVNINRLRKKFENLGITDLIKTKKGQGYIIE
;
A
#
# COMPACT_ATOMS: atom_id res chain seq x y z
N MET A 1 2.02 -0.22 12.56
CA MET A 1 1.62 1.20 12.74
C MET A 1 0.10 1.25 12.69
N ASN A 2 -0.56 2.04 13.57
CA ASN A 2 -2.01 2.26 13.46
C ASN A 2 -2.20 3.45 12.53
N TYR A 3 -2.65 3.21 11.29
CA TYR A 3 -2.99 4.30 10.38
C TYR A 3 -4.23 5.03 10.84
N LYS A 4 -4.22 6.37 10.69
CA LYS A 4 -5.33 7.25 10.99
C LYS A 4 -6.16 7.51 9.74
N ILE A 5 -7.46 7.27 9.81
CA ILE A 5 -8.39 7.49 8.72
C ILE A 5 -9.37 8.59 9.11
N LEU A 6 -9.49 9.62 8.28
CA LEU A 6 -10.49 10.67 8.45
C LEU A 6 -11.66 10.41 7.51
N ILE A 7 -12.87 10.34 8.07
CA ILE A 7 -14.13 10.23 7.33
C ILE A 7 -14.76 11.62 7.25
N VAL A 8 -15.06 12.07 6.04
CA VAL A 8 -15.78 13.33 5.77
C VAL A 8 -17.08 12.97 5.05
N GLU A 9 -18.13 12.86 5.81
CA GLU A 9 -19.47 12.40 5.41
C GLU A 9 -20.51 13.17 6.23
N ASP A 10 -21.57 13.68 5.61
CA ASP A 10 -22.62 14.43 6.28
C ASP A 10 -23.74 13.54 6.85
N ASP A 11 -23.85 12.32 6.36
CA ASP A 11 -24.75 11.33 6.97
C ASP A 11 -24.06 10.65 8.16
N ASP A 12 -24.46 11.04 9.36
CA ASP A 12 -23.96 10.49 10.63
C ASP A 12 -24.09 8.96 10.73
N VAL A 13 -25.14 8.38 10.12
CA VAL A 13 -25.37 6.94 10.19
C VAL A 13 -24.34 6.21 9.32
N ILE A 14 -24.13 6.69 8.11
CA ILE A 14 -23.13 6.15 7.18
C ILE A 14 -21.74 6.31 7.78
N ALA A 15 -21.38 7.51 8.26
CA ALA A 15 -20.09 7.80 8.86
C ALA A 15 -19.79 6.85 10.04
N LYS A 16 -20.74 6.65 10.95
CA LYS A 16 -20.59 5.74 12.10
C LYS A 16 -20.47 4.27 11.67
N GLN A 17 -21.24 3.84 10.66
CA GLN A 17 -21.12 2.47 10.14
C GLN A 17 -19.76 2.21 9.50
N ILE A 18 -19.26 3.13 8.67
CA ILE A 18 -17.92 3.05 8.09
C ILE A 18 -16.88 2.98 9.22
N LYS A 19 -16.96 3.89 10.20
CA LYS A 19 -16.04 3.91 11.35
C LYS A 19 -16.01 2.56 12.06
N LEU A 20 -17.16 2.07 12.52
CA LEU A 20 -17.26 0.80 13.25
C LEU A 20 -16.71 -0.40 12.45
N HIS A 21 -16.88 -0.39 11.13
CA HIS A 21 -16.37 -1.46 10.29
C HIS A 21 -14.85 -1.39 10.13
N ILE A 22 -14.31 -0.22 9.83
CA ILE A 22 -12.88 -0.02 9.59
C ILE A 22 -12.04 -0.18 10.88
N GLU A 23 -12.56 0.25 12.04
CA GLU A 23 -11.91 0.04 13.33
C GLU A 23 -11.68 -1.43 13.68
N LYS A 24 -12.54 -2.35 13.22
CA LYS A 24 -12.34 -3.81 13.39
C LYS A 24 -11.06 -4.33 12.71
N TRP A 25 -10.55 -3.59 11.75
CA TRP A 25 -9.31 -3.93 11.03
C TRP A 25 -8.06 -3.28 11.65
N GLY A 26 -8.21 -2.65 12.82
CA GLY A 26 -7.08 -2.07 13.58
C GLY A 26 -6.69 -0.66 13.16
N PHE A 27 -7.53 0.04 12.41
CA PHE A 27 -7.32 1.45 12.08
C PHE A 27 -7.85 2.38 13.17
N GLU A 28 -7.23 3.55 13.32
CA GLU A 28 -7.73 4.63 14.14
C GLU A 28 -8.60 5.56 13.29
N VAL A 29 -9.90 5.68 13.59
CA VAL A 29 -10.85 6.35 12.70
C VAL A 29 -11.48 7.57 13.34
N PHE A 30 -11.42 8.69 12.64
CA PHE A 30 -11.99 9.98 13.01
C PHE A 30 -13.11 10.35 12.03
N ILE A 31 -14.15 10.99 12.54
CA ILE A 31 -15.23 11.57 11.72
C ILE A 31 -15.08 13.09 11.79
N ASP A 32 -15.05 13.76 10.64
CA ASP A 32 -14.98 15.22 10.58
C ASP A 32 -16.25 15.87 11.12
N GLY A 33 -16.16 16.48 12.29
CA GLY A 33 -17.26 17.21 12.93
C GLY A 33 -17.42 18.65 12.43
N ASN A 34 -16.52 19.15 11.57
CA ASN A 34 -16.53 20.54 11.10
C ASN A 34 -16.65 20.65 9.56
N LEU A 35 -17.81 20.33 9.04
CA LEU A 35 -18.11 20.40 7.61
C LEU A 35 -18.17 21.86 7.08
N SER A 36 -18.27 22.85 7.94
CA SER A 36 -18.27 24.27 7.54
C SER A 36 -16.89 24.84 7.20
N SER A 37 -15.81 24.07 7.48
CA SER A 37 -14.44 24.41 7.09
C SER A 37 -14.00 23.57 5.89
N PRO A 38 -13.31 24.11 4.89
CA PRO A 38 -12.80 23.34 3.75
C PRO A 38 -11.85 22.21 4.13
N LEU A 39 -11.08 22.39 5.18
CA LEU A 39 -10.15 21.37 5.70
C LEU A 39 -10.72 20.60 6.91
N GLY A 40 -11.81 21.10 7.53
CA GLY A 40 -12.41 20.47 8.70
C GLY A 40 -11.38 20.17 9.79
N GLU A 41 -11.35 18.92 10.25
CA GLU A 41 -10.40 18.43 11.26
C GLU A 41 -9.09 17.87 10.67
N PHE A 42 -8.90 17.95 9.36
CA PHE A 42 -7.74 17.38 8.66
C PHE A 42 -6.40 17.79 9.28
N THR A 43 -6.21 19.07 9.57
CA THR A 43 -4.96 19.60 10.11
C THR A 43 -4.69 19.17 11.55
N THR A 44 -5.74 18.93 12.32
CA THR A 44 -5.68 18.47 13.73
C THR A 44 -5.41 16.96 13.79
N VAL A 45 -6.16 16.18 13.03
CA VAL A 45 -6.07 14.70 13.01
C VAL A 45 -4.78 14.24 12.33
N LYS A 46 -4.34 14.93 11.28
CA LYS A 46 -3.22 14.54 10.41
C LYS A 46 -3.37 13.07 9.95
N PRO A 47 -4.44 12.77 9.18
CA PRO A 47 -4.75 11.42 8.79
C PRO A 47 -3.75 10.86 7.78
N ASP A 48 -3.67 9.54 7.71
CA ASP A 48 -2.90 8.79 6.71
C ASP A 48 -3.77 8.45 5.47
N LEU A 49 -5.09 8.58 5.58
CA LEU A 49 -6.05 8.42 4.48
C LEU A 49 -7.33 9.21 4.78
N VAL A 50 -7.93 9.79 3.73
CA VAL A 50 -9.22 10.47 3.82
C VAL A 50 -10.26 9.70 3.00
N LEU A 51 -11.40 9.37 3.63
CA LEU A 51 -12.63 8.95 2.97
C LEU A 51 -13.52 10.18 2.83
N LEU A 52 -13.83 10.59 1.61
CA LEU A 52 -14.44 11.89 1.33
C LEU A 52 -15.69 11.75 0.49
N ASP A 53 -16.85 12.08 1.07
CA ASP A 53 -18.07 12.19 0.27
C ASP A 53 -17.96 13.36 -0.71
N VAL A 54 -18.47 13.14 -1.92
CA VAL A 54 -18.59 14.17 -2.95
C VAL A 54 -19.68 15.17 -2.61
N ASN A 55 -20.83 14.69 -2.08
CA ASN A 55 -22.03 15.49 -1.85
C ASN A 55 -22.08 15.99 -0.41
N LEU A 56 -21.24 16.96 -0.09
CA LEU A 56 -21.20 17.57 1.23
C LEU A 56 -21.88 18.93 1.25
N PRO A 57 -22.48 19.35 2.38
CA PRO A 57 -22.97 20.71 2.57
C PRO A 57 -21.78 21.71 2.61
N PHE A 58 -22.05 22.96 2.31
CA PHE A 58 -21.10 24.09 2.27
C PHE A 58 -20.02 23.97 1.20
N TYR A 59 -19.15 22.96 1.28
CA TYR A 59 -18.04 22.71 0.35
C TYR A 59 -18.14 21.26 -0.13
N ASN A 60 -18.34 21.05 -1.43
CA ASN A 60 -18.37 19.71 -2.00
C ASN A 60 -17.01 19.00 -1.86
N GLY A 61 -16.99 17.66 -1.96
CA GLY A 61 -15.80 16.86 -1.77
C GLY A 61 -14.66 17.21 -2.73
N PHE A 62 -14.97 17.59 -3.97
CA PHE A 62 -13.94 17.98 -4.95
C PHE A 62 -13.20 19.24 -4.52
N PHE A 63 -13.91 20.24 -4.03
CA PHE A 63 -13.29 21.46 -3.51
C PHE A 63 -12.46 21.16 -2.26
N ARG A 64 -12.96 20.33 -1.34
CA ARG A 64 -12.21 19.91 -0.15
C ARG A 64 -10.94 19.16 -0.54
N CYS A 65 -11.01 18.24 -1.51
CA CYS A 65 -9.84 17.53 -2.01
C CYS A 65 -8.80 18.51 -2.57
N SER A 66 -9.20 19.49 -3.37
CA SER A 66 -8.26 20.48 -3.89
C SER A 66 -7.56 21.26 -2.77
N LYS A 67 -8.28 21.61 -1.69
CA LYS A 67 -7.69 22.28 -0.52
C LYS A 67 -6.72 21.38 0.26
N ILE A 68 -7.04 20.11 0.41
CA ILE A 68 -6.11 19.11 1.00
C ILE A 68 -4.85 19.03 0.14
N ARG A 69 -4.97 19.01 -1.19
CA ARG A 69 -3.83 18.90 -2.12
C ARG A 69 -2.90 20.12 -2.10
N GLU A 70 -3.39 21.30 -1.71
CA GLU A 70 -2.52 22.47 -1.51
C GLU A 70 -1.49 22.27 -0.39
N ILE A 71 -1.77 21.40 0.59
CA ILE A 71 -0.96 21.22 1.80
C ILE A 71 -0.48 19.78 2.04
N SER A 72 -1.05 18.78 1.35
CA SER A 72 -0.74 17.37 1.61
C SER A 72 -0.90 16.48 0.38
N LYS A 73 -0.10 15.39 0.37
CA LYS A 73 -0.21 14.28 -0.58
C LYS A 73 -0.91 13.05 0.00
N VAL A 74 -1.58 13.19 1.14
CA VAL A 74 -2.32 12.09 1.77
C VAL A 74 -3.31 11.47 0.78
N PRO A 75 -3.44 10.15 0.69
CA PRO A 75 -4.39 9.53 -0.22
C PRO A 75 -5.84 9.87 0.15
N VAL A 76 -6.66 10.10 -0.88
CA VAL A 76 -8.09 10.43 -0.78
C VAL A 76 -8.88 9.43 -1.60
N ILE A 77 -9.82 8.72 -0.95
CA ILE A 77 -10.83 7.90 -1.61
C ILE A 77 -12.14 8.67 -1.61
N PHE A 78 -12.66 8.96 -2.79
CA PHE A 78 -13.99 9.54 -2.90
C PHE A 78 -15.09 8.48 -2.68
N ILE A 79 -16.14 8.87 -1.96
CA ILE A 79 -17.35 8.09 -1.81
C ILE A 79 -18.49 8.92 -2.41
N SER A 80 -19.34 8.34 -3.27
CA SER A 80 -20.40 9.11 -3.90
C SER A 80 -21.59 8.26 -4.33
N SER A 81 -22.78 8.84 -4.26
CA SER A 81 -23.99 8.28 -4.86
C SER A 81 -24.06 8.49 -6.39
N GLN A 82 -23.19 9.32 -6.94
CA GLN A 82 -23.13 9.57 -8.38
C GLN A 82 -22.20 8.57 -9.05
N SER A 83 -22.79 7.65 -9.81
CA SER A 83 -22.08 6.53 -10.43
C SER A 83 -21.66 6.80 -11.89
N ASP A 84 -21.90 8.01 -12.43
CA ASP A 84 -21.56 8.30 -13.80
C ASP A 84 -20.03 8.42 -13.99
N SER A 85 -19.56 8.02 -15.17
CA SER A 85 -18.14 8.01 -15.52
C SER A 85 -17.51 9.42 -15.47
N MET A 86 -18.29 10.47 -15.63
CA MET A 86 -17.83 11.84 -15.63
C MET A 86 -17.42 12.31 -14.24
N ASN A 87 -18.18 11.91 -13.20
CA ASN A 87 -17.81 12.21 -11.82
C ASN A 87 -16.59 11.42 -11.35
N GLN A 88 -16.42 10.19 -11.82
CA GLN A 88 -15.21 9.40 -11.52
C GLN A 88 -13.97 10.05 -12.14
N VAL A 89 -14.05 10.48 -13.41
CA VAL A 89 -12.95 11.20 -14.08
C VAL A 89 -12.65 12.52 -13.37
N LEU A 90 -13.69 13.26 -12.96
CA LEU A 90 -13.52 14.52 -12.22
C LEU A 90 -12.84 14.28 -10.87
N ALA A 91 -13.22 13.24 -10.14
CA ALA A 91 -12.61 12.85 -8.88
C ALA A 91 -11.09 12.63 -9.02
N MET A 92 -10.69 11.88 -10.04
CA MET A 92 -9.26 11.63 -10.31
C MET A 92 -8.53 12.92 -10.71
N ASN A 93 -9.11 13.76 -11.56
CA ASN A 93 -8.53 15.03 -11.97
C ASN A 93 -8.38 16.02 -10.82
N MET A 94 -9.26 15.96 -9.81
CA MET A 94 -9.18 16.78 -8.60
C MET A 94 -8.20 16.23 -7.55
N GLY A 95 -7.47 15.18 -7.89
CA GLY A 95 -6.42 14.61 -7.04
C GLY A 95 -6.87 13.47 -6.13
N GLY A 96 -8.01 12.82 -6.42
CA GLY A 96 -8.40 11.57 -5.77
C GLY A 96 -7.51 10.41 -6.19
N ASP A 97 -7.30 9.47 -5.30
CA ASP A 97 -6.51 8.26 -5.54
C ASP A 97 -7.39 7.06 -5.88
N ASP A 98 -8.66 7.08 -5.46
CA ASP A 98 -9.66 6.06 -5.80
C ASP A 98 -11.09 6.61 -5.61
N PHE A 99 -12.07 5.82 -6.04
CA PHE A 99 -13.49 6.17 -6.01
C PHE A 99 -14.34 4.95 -5.63
N ILE A 100 -15.39 5.19 -4.82
CA ILE A 100 -16.37 4.17 -4.41
C ILE A 100 -17.78 4.70 -4.62
N THR A 101 -18.61 3.95 -5.34
CA THR A 101 -20.02 4.32 -5.54
C THR A 101 -20.92 3.77 -4.44
N LYS A 102 -21.83 4.60 -3.91
CA LYS A 102 -22.92 4.17 -3.02
C LYS A 102 -24.08 3.56 -3.87
N PRO A 103 -24.68 2.43 -3.45
CA PRO A 103 -24.32 1.63 -2.28
C PRO A 103 -23.09 0.75 -2.52
N PHE A 104 -22.26 0.57 -1.49
CA PHE A 104 -21.05 -0.25 -1.53
C PHE A 104 -21.04 -1.31 -0.43
N SER A 105 -20.28 -2.38 -0.62
CA SER A 105 -20.00 -3.30 0.47
C SER A 105 -18.81 -2.80 1.31
N PHE A 106 -18.86 -3.06 2.61
CA PHE A 106 -17.77 -2.68 3.51
C PHE A 106 -16.48 -3.45 3.24
N GLU A 107 -16.58 -4.66 2.66
CA GLU A 107 -15.45 -5.46 2.24
C GLU A 107 -14.68 -4.77 1.09
N ILE A 108 -15.41 -4.23 0.10
CA ILE A 108 -14.82 -3.46 -1.01
C ILE A 108 -14.14 -2.20 -0.47
N LEU A 109 -14.81 -1.47 0.44
CA LEU A 109 -14.23 -0.28 1.07
C LEU A 109 -12.92 -0.62 1.78
N THR A 110 -12.92 -1.68 2.61
CA THR A 110 -11.72 -2.10 3.35
C THR A 110 -10.61 -2.57 2.42
N ALA A 111 -10.93 -3.32 1.36
CA ALA A 111 -9.95 -3.77 0.38
C ALA A 111 -9.26 -2.57 -0.30
N LYS A 112 -10.02 -1.53 -0.69
CA LYS A 112 -9.47 -0.30 -1.29
C LYS A 112 -8.62 0.50 -0.29
N VAL A 113 -9.07 0.66 0.94
CA VAL A 113 -8.31 1.32 2.03
C VAL A 113 -6.96 0.63 2.21
N ASN A 114 -6.95 -0.70 2.38
CA ASN A 114 -5.72 -1.48 2.53
C ASN A 114 -4.80 -1.36 1.31
N ALA A 115 -5.36 -1.43 0.10
CA ALA A 115 -4.58 -1.35 -1.13
C ALA A 115 -3.89 0.01 -1.29
N ILE A 116 -4.58 1.11 -0.96
CA ILE A 116 -4.03 2.47 -1.04
C ILE A 116 -2.99 2.71 0.06
N LEU A 117 -3.28 2.36 1.31
CA LEU A 117 -2.33 2.54 2.41
C LEU A 117 -1.04 1.75 2.14
N ARG A 118 -1.15 0.50 1.70
CA ARG A 118 0.00 -0.31 1.28
C ARG A 118 0.80 0.37 0.17
N ARG A 119 0.13 0.88 -0.86
CA ARG A 119 0.76 1.57 -2.00
C ARG A 119 1.47 2.85 -1.58
N THR A 120 0.86 3.62 -0.68
CA THR A 120 1.36 4.92 -0.25
C THR A 120 2.47 4.82 0.79
N TYR A 121 2.33 3.91 1.76
CA TYR A 121 3.20 3.90 2.94
C TYR A 121 4.10 2.67 3.02
N ASP A 122 3.62 1.47 2.70
CA ASP A 122 4.44 0.27 2.78
C ASP A 122 5.46 0.24 1.62
N PHE A 123 5.04 0.73 0.43
CA PHE A 123 5.96 0.91 -0.68
C PHE A 123 6.83 2.17 -0.53
N ALA A 124 6.38 3.23 0.15
CA ALA A 124 7.21 4.42 0.40
C ALA A 124 8.30 4.18 1.46
N GLN A 125 8.09 3.27 2.41
CA GLN A 125 9.16 2.84 3.31
C GLN A 125 10.22 1.98 2.61
N SER A 126 9.89 1.36 1.48
CA SER A 126 10.84 0.66 0.61
C SER A 126 11.55 1.55 -0.42
N SER A 127 11.34 2.88 -0.41
CA SER A 127 12.14 3.84 -1.20
C SER A 127 13.56 4.05 -0.66
N SER A 128 13.94 3.39 0.43
CA SER A 128 15.33 3.34 0.88
C SER A 128 16.11 2.35 0.02
N VAL A 129 17.20 2.83 -0.56
CA VAL A 129 18.28 1.97 -1.08
C VAL A 129 18.69 1.03 0.05
N ILE A 130 18.50 -0.27 -0.12
CA ILE A 130 18.89 -1.25 0.90
C ILE A 130 20.28 -1.76 0.57
N GLU A 131 21.27 -1.39 1.37
CA GLU A 131 22.62 -1.89 1.21
C GLU A 131 22.73 -3.34 1.70
N ILE A 132 23.23 -4.22 0.82
CA ILE A 132 23.45 -5.62 1.14
C ILE A 132 24.57 -6.22 0.28
N ALA A 133 25.41 -7.03 0.90
CA ALA A 133 26.52 -7.73 0.24
C ALA A 133 27.43 -6.79 -0.60
N GLY A 134 27.61 -5.54 -0.18
CA GLY A 134 28.39 -4.54 -0.90
C GLY A 134 27.71 -3.92 -2.12
N GLY A 135 26.44 -4.25 -2.36
CA GLY A 135 25.60 -3.66 -3.39
C GLY A 135 24.39 -2.91 -2.82
N ALA A 136 23.60 -2.35 -3.71
CA ALA A 136 22.42 -1.55 -3.41
C ALA A 136 21.17 -2.14 -4.07
N PHE A 137 20.18 -2.55 -3.29
CA PHE A 137 18.88 -2.98 -3.78
C PHE A 137 17.91 -1.79 -3.81
N LEU A 138 17.32 -1.55 -4.97
CA LEU A 138 16.31 -0.52 -5.23
C LEU A 138 14.95 -1.19 -5.51
N PRO A 139 14.15 -1.43 -4.48
CA PRO A 139 12.87 -2.16 -4.63
C PRO A 139 11.90 -1.53 -5.62
N GLN A 140 11.84 -0.20 -5.66
CA GLN A 140 10.95 0.56 -6.54
C GLN A 140 11.27 0.37 -8.03
N GLU A 141 12.56 0.28 -8.34
CA GLU A 141 13.04 0.09 -9.69
C GLU A 141 13.13 -1.40 -10.08
N SER A 142 12.91 -2.30 -9.10
CA SER A 142 13.17 -3.73 -9.24
C SER A 142 14.59 -4.02 -9.72
N VAL A 143 15.57 -3.32 -9.17
CA VAL A 143 16.99 -3.38 -9.57
C VAL A 143 17.88 -3.64 -8.38
N PHE A 144 18.91 -4.44 -8.60
CA PHE A 144 20.07 -4.56 -7.72
C PHE A 144 21.31 -4.01 -8.43
N VAL A 145 22.05 -3.13 -7.76
CA VAL A 145 23.27 -2.51 -8.28
C VAL A 145 24.49 -3.02 -7.51
N PHE A 146 25.49 -3.53 -8.23
CA PHE A 146 26.74 -4.00 -7.64
C PHE A 146 27.91 -3.63 -8.55
N ASN A 147 28.95 -2.97 -8.03
CA ASN A 147 30.11 -2.51 -8.79
C ASN A 147 29.75 -1.77 -10.11
N SER A 148 28.76 -0.90 -10.06
CA SER A 148 28.20 -0.16 -11.22
C SER A 148 27.43 -1.02 -12.23
N GLU A 149 27.30 -2.31 -12.02
CA GLU A 149 26.44 -3.20 -12.81
C GLU A 149 25.02 -3.19 -12.26
N ARG A 150 24.02 -3.02 -13.16
CA ARG A 150 22.57 -3.03 -12.79
C ARG A 150 21.97 -4.34 -13.21
N ILE A 151 21.34 -5.03 -12.28
CA ILE A 151 20.61 -6.27 -12.53
C ILE A 151 19.12 -6.04 -12.30
N GLU A 152 18.34 -6.22 -13.35
CA GLU A 152 16.89 -6.19 -13.27
C GLU A 152 16.35 -7.46 -12.60
N LEU A 153 15.40 -7.27 -11.70
CA LEU A 153 14.67 -8.33 -11.02
C LEU A 153 13.25 -8.41 -11.58
N THR A 154 12.75 -9.62 -11.77
CA THR A 154 11.34 -9.80 -12.06
C THR A 154 10.48 -9.40 -10.84
N LYS A 155 9.19 -9.16 -11.04
CA LYS A 155 8.24 -8.81 -9.97
C LYS A 155 8.33 -9.78 -8.77
N ASN A 156 8.38 -11.07 -9.04
CA ASN A 156 8.47 -12.10 -7.99
C ASN A 156 9.83 -12.12 -7.30
N GLU A 157 10.92 -12.01 -8.05
CA GLU A 157 12.28 -11.92 -7.49
C GLU A 157 12.44 -10.68 -6.59
N ASN A 158 11.89 -9.54 -7.02
CA ASN A 158 11.89 -8.30 -6.26
C ASN A 158 11.13 -8.46 -4.94
N ARG A 159 9.90 -9.04 -4.97
CA ARG A 159 9.09 -9.28 -3.79
C ARG A 159 9.76 -10.24 -2.80
N ILE A 160 10.36 -11.32 -3.29
CA ILE A 160 11.08 -12.28 -2.44
C ILE A 160 12.27 -11.59 -1.77
N LEU A 161 13.10 -10.87 -2.55
CA LEU A 161 14.27 -10.20 -2.00
C LEU A 161 13.88 -9.16 -0.96
N ALA A 162 12.87 -8.34 -1.24
CA ALA A 162 12.34 -7.37 -0.29
C ALA A 162 11.86 -8.03 1.01
N ALA A 163 11.05 -9.10 0.91
CA ALA A 163 10.53 -9.81 2.09
C ALA A 163 11.65 -10.43 2.95
N LEU A 164 12.71 -10.94 2.33
CA LEU A 164 13.86 -11.48 3.04
C LEU A 164 14.67 -10.37 3.73
N LEU A 165 14.83 -9.21 3.08
CA LEU A 165 15.56 -8.07 3.62
C LEU A 165 14.80 -7.35 4.74
N GLU A 166 13.47 -7.24 4.65
CA GLU A 166 12.61 -6.77 5.75
C GLU A 166 12.78 -7.59 7.03
N ASN A 167 13.16 -8.87 6.88
CA ASN A 167 13.36 -9.82 7.98
C ASN A 167 14.82 -10.31 8.04
N LYS A 168 15.79 -9.43 7.77
CA LYS A 168 17.22 -9.76 7.81
C LYS A 168 17.59 -10.45 9.12
N SER A 169 18.42 -11.48 9.02
CA SER A 169 18.84 -12.35 10.13
C SER A 169 17.71 -13.16 10.81
N THR A 170 16.52 -13.18 10.21
CA THR A 170 15.38 -13.99 10.68
C THR A 170 14.91 -14.95 9.59
N ILE A 171 14.49 -16.14 9.95
CA ILE A 171 13.96 -17.13 8.99
C ILE A 171 12.57 -16.68 8.52
N VAL A 172 12.40 -16.50 7.22
CA VAL A 172 11.10 -16.27 6.59
C VAL A 172 10.55 -17.60 6.10
N SER A 173 9.39 -17.99 6.60
CA SER A 173 8.76 -19.26 6.21
C SER A 173 8.33 -19.26 4.74
N ARG A 174 8.26 -20.49 4.14
CA ARG A 174 7.78 -20.65 2.77
C ARG A 174 6.38 -20.07 2.57
N ASN A 175 5.47 -20.36 3.48
CA ASN A 175 4.10 -19.86 3.41
C ASN A 175 4.06 -18.32 3.38
N ARG A 176 4.83 -17.65 4.24
CA ARG A 176 4.90 -16.19 4.27
C ARG A 176 5.48 -15.61 2.97
N LEU A 177 6.45 -16.27 2.34
CA LEU A 177 6.97 -15.84 1.03
C LEU A 177 5.94 -16.08 -0.07
N MET A 178 5.23 -17.19 -0.07
CA MET A 178 4.15 -17.48 -1.02
C MET A 178 3.01 -16.46 -0.90
N GLU A 179 2.60 -16.10 0.33
CA GLU A 179 1.61 -15.04 0.58
C GLU A 179 2.04 -13.69 0.01
N LYS A 180 3.33 -13.33 0.14
CA LYS A 180 3.89 -12.10 -0.45
C LYS A 180 3.94 -12.12 -1.99
N LEU A 181 3.97 -13.29 -2.59
CA LEU A 181 3.93 -13.48 -4.05
C LEU A 181 2.52 -13.51 -4.60
N TRP A 182 1.52 -13.76 -3.75
CA TRP A 182 0.13 -13.84 -4.15
C TRP A 182 -0.34 -12.49 -4.72
N ASP A 183 -0.69 -12.47 -5.99
CA ASP A 183 -1.46 -11.40 -6.63
C ASP A 183 -2.90 -11.89 -6.77
N ASP A 184 -3.87 -10.99 -6.83
CA ASP A 184 -5.30 -11.26 -6.74
C ASP A 184 -5.86 -12.33 -7.69
N ASP A 185 -5.08 -12.82 -8.68
CA ASP A 185 -5.54 -13.77 -9.69
C ASP A 185 -4.69 -15.04 -9.87
N CYS A 186 -3.60 -15.26 -9.13
CA CYS A 186 -2.75 -16.44 -9.33
C CYS A 186 -2.26 -17.07 -8.04
N PHE A 187 -2.70 -18.32 -7.78
CA PHE A 187 -2.16 -19.16 -6.72
C PHE A 187 -0.68 -19.47 -7.00
N VAL A 188 0.21 -19.10 -6.08
CA VAL A 188 1.65 -19.38 -6.16
C VAL A 188 1.96 -20.64 -5.37
N ASP A 189 2.45 -21.68 -6.05
CA ASP A 189 2.87 -22.93 -5.44
C ASP A 189 4.34 -22.91 -4.96
N GLU A 190 4.75 -23.94 -4.20
CA GLU A 190 6.13 -24.08 -3.73
C GLU A 190 7.15 -24.18 -4.88
N ASN A 191 6.76 -24.72 -6.04
CA ASN A 191 7.66 -24.84 -7.19
C ASN A 191 7.99 -23.45 -7.75
N THR A 192 7.00 -22.59 -7.85
CA THR A 192 7.18 -21.19 -8.29
C THR A 192 8.11 -20.44 -7.34
N LEU A 193 7.95 -20.60 -6.02
CA LEU A 193 8.85 -20.02 -5.04
C LEU A 193 10.29 -20.52 -5.21
N ASN A 194 10.47 -21.85 -5.30
CA ASN A 194 11.79 -22.46 -5.45
C ASN A 194 12.50 -21.99 -6.74
N VAL A 195 11.78 -21.90 -7.86
CA VAL A 195 12.31 -21.41 -9.13
C VAL A 195 12.82 -19.97 -9.00
N ASN A 196 12.03 -19.09 -8.38
CA ASN A 196 12.42 -17.68 -8.21
C ASN A 196 13.61 -17.53 -7.23
N ILE A 197 13.66 -18.30 -6.14
CA ILE A 197 14.82 -18.32 -5.23
C ILE A 197 16.08 -18.76 -5.97
N ASN A 198 16.00 -19.80 -6.78
CA ASN A 198 17.16 -20.29 -7.55
C ASN A 198 17.62 -19.29 -8.61
N ARG A 199 16.69 -18.58 -9.27
CA ARG A 199 17.01 -17.50 -10.21
C ARG A 199 17.70 -16.33 -9.51
N LEU A 200 17.24 -15.92 -8.35
CA LEU A 200 17.87 -14.90 -7.53
C LEU A 200 19.30 -15.31 -7.15
N ARG A 201 19.49 -16.52 -6.63
CA ARG A 201 20.84 -17.03 -6.29
C ARG A 201 21.78 -16.95 -7.48
N LYS A 202 21.33 -17.46 -8.65
CA LYS A 202 22.13 -17.44 -9.87
C LYS A 202 22.51 -16.02 -10.31
N LYS A 203 21.58 -15.06 -10.16
CA LYS A 203 21.89 -13.65 -10.45
C LYS A 203 22.96 -13.09 -9.53
N PHE A 204 22.89 -13.38 -8.24
CA PHE A 204 23.89 -12.95 -7.27
C PHE A 204 25.25 -13.67 -7.45
N GLU A 205 25.24 -14.98 -7.71
CA GLU A 205 26.43 -15.76 -8.02
C GLU A 205 27.20 -15.22 -9.23
N ASN A 206 26.48 -14.79 -10.27
CA ASN A 206 27.08 -14.14 -11.45
C ASN A 206 27.82 -12.83 -11.11
N LEU A 207 27.43 -12.16 -10.03
CA LEU A 207 28.11 -10.98 -9.48
C LEU A 207 29.23 -11.32 -8.50
N GLY A 208 29.48 -12.61 -8.25
CA GLY A 208 30.44 -13.05 -7.22
C GLY A 208 29.88 -13.02 -5.79
N ILE A 209 28.60 -12.77 -5.62
CA ILE A 209 27.93 -12.80 -4.30
C ILE A 209 27.36 -14.21 -4.09
N THR A 210 28.08 -15.01 -3.31
CA THR A 210 27.71 -16.39 -3.00
C THR A 210 26.98 -16.44 -1.64
N ASP A 211 26.08 -17.42 -1.49
CA ASP A 211 25.41 -17.76 -0.22
C ASP A 211 24.57 -16.64 0.44
N LEU A 212 24.18 -15.63 -0.34
CA LEU A 212 23.35 -14.52 0.17
C LEU A 212 22.01 -15.02 0.72
N ILE A 213 21.33 -15.93 -0.01
CA ILE A 213 20.05 -16.51 0.40
C ILE A 213 20.28 -17.96 0.85
N LYS A 214 20.22 -18.21 2.14
CA LYS A 214 20.41 -19.54 2.72
C LYS A 214 19.08 -20.26 2.92
N THR A 215 19.05 -21.58 2.69
CA THR A 215 17.92 -22.43 3.00
C THR A 215 18.04 -23.01 4.41
N LYS A 216 17.04 -22.81 5.25
CA LYS A 216 16.87 -23.54 6.52
C LYS A 216 15.87 -24.66 6.28
N LYS A 217 16.39 -25.90 6.20
CA LYS A 217 15.62 -27.10 5.85
C LYS A 217 14.36 -27.25 6.69
N GLY A 218 13.21 -27.42 6.04
CA GLY A 218 11.89 -27.55 6.69
C GLY A 218 11.31 -26.24 7.28
N GLN A 219 12.05 -25.11 7.27
CA GLN A 219 11.59 -23.86 7.87
C GLN A 219 11.37 -22.75 6.83
N GLY A 220 12.35 -22.48 5.95
CA GLY A 220 12.24 -21.40 4.98
C GLY A 220 13.58 -20.92 4.48
N TYR A 221 13.69 -19.61 4.28
CA TYR A 221 14.88 -18.93 3.75
C TYR A 221 15.30 -17.76 4.66
N ILE A 222 16.59 -17.42 4.61
CA ILE A 222 17.18 -16.36 5.42
C ILE A 222 18.26 -15.64 4.61
N ILE A 223 18.42 -14.33 4.84
CA ILE A 223 19.57 -13.51 4.51
C ILE A 223 20.24 -13.11 5.83
N GLU A 224 21.52 -13.39 5.96
CA GLU A 224 22.32 -13.08 7.17
C GLU A 224 23.04 -11.72 7.05
#